data_df58863e30e7e2ae9bafc5505160bdc6
#
_entry.id   df58863e30e7e2ae9bafc5505160bdc6
#
_cell.length_a   1.000
_cell.length_b   1.000
_cell.length_c   1.000
_cell.angle_alpha   90.00
_cell.angle_beta   90.00
_cell.angle_gamma   90.00
#
_symmetry.space_group_name_H-M   'P 1'
#
loop_
_entity.id
_entity.type
_entity.pdbx_description
1 polymer ?
#
loop_
_entity_poly.entity_id
_entity_poly.type
_entity_poly.pdbx_seq_one_letter_code
_entity_poly.pdbx_strand_id
1 'polypeptide(L)'
;NLTDGLMVVCWPKVRLGDNVYGLATHLAGVMAATDGDHDGIPYASPSNKRLDITSSGYVGADGQWNELWLDLTRANYLNGQGIYTVSNFDGGMKTWGGRMACYPSNTDPKDAWDSVRRFFNWHQAQFILTYFAKVDEPLTRRLVQTFLKSEQIKLDGYAAREIILGGSMTFNESENPVTDLIDGIMRFHLRITPPVPARDIEAIYEFDPDNLSALFG
;
A
#
# COMPACT_ATOMS: atom_id res chain seq x y z
N ASN A 1 -9.73 -20.23 -2.60
CA ASN A 1 -9.54 -18.78 -2.65
C ASN A 1 -8.38 -18.41 -1.76
N LEU A 2 -7.42 -17.66 -2.30
CA LEU A 2 -6.34 -17.05 -1.51
C LEU A 2 -6.93 -15.79 -0.87
N THR A 3 -7.09 -15.79 0.46
CA THR A 3 -7.74 -14.70 1.22
C THR A 3 -6.83 -14.12 2.31
N ASP A 4 -5.51 -14.34 2.17
CA ASP A 4 -4.53 -13.85 3.13
C ASP A 4 -4.26 -12.35 2.93
N GLY A 5 -4.39 -11.57 3.99
CA GLY A 5 -4.10 -10.13 4.01
C GLY A 5 -2.62 -9.78 3.91
N LEU A 6 -1.70 -10.76 3.91
CA LEU A 6 -0.26 -10.56 3.72
C LEU A 6 0.23 -11.00 2.34
N MET A 7 -0.67 -11.46 1.47
CA MET A 7 -0.34 -11.99 0.15
C MET A 7 -0.76 -11.05 -0.96
N VAL A 8 0.09 -10.90 -1.98
CA VAL A 8 -0.22 -10.24 -3.24
C VAL A 8 -0.29 -11.29 -4.35
N VAL A 9 -1.42 -11.38 -5.04
CA VAL A 9 -1.62 -12.27 -6.17
C VAL A 9 -1.40 -11.52 -7.46
N CYS A 10 -0.63 -12.10 -8.39
CA CYS A 10 -0.27 -11.48 -9.66
C CYS A 10 -0.65 -12.39 -10.83
N TRP A 11 -1.22 -11.81 -11.87
CA TRP A 11 -1.52 -12.45 -13.14
C TRP A 11 -1.60 -11.39 -14.26
N PRO A 12 -1.19 -11.68 -15.50
CA PRO A 12 -0.63 -12.91 -16.05
C PRO A 12 0.89 -13.00 -15.85
N LYS A 13 1.56 -13.92 -16.57
CA LYS A 13 3.02 -13.89 -16.75
C LYS A 13 3.41 -12.75 -17.69
N VAL A 14 4.69 -12.36 -17.66
CA VAL A 14 5.25 -11.31 -18.50
C VAL A 14 6.44 -11.85 -19.30
N ARG A 15 6.70 -11.25 -20.45
CA ARG A 15 7.82 -11.59 -21.31
C ARG A 15 8.74 -10.38 -21.49
N LEU A 16 10.03 -10.60 -21.37
CA LEU A 16 11.09 -9.63 -21.67
C LEU A 16 12.07 -10.27 -22.65
N GLY A 17 12.08 -9.80 -23.89
CA GLY A 17 12.76 -10.48 -24.98
C GLY A 17 12.21 -11.90 -25.17
N ASP A 18 13.08 -12.91 -25.11
CA ASP A 18 12.70 -14.32 -25.24
C ASP A 18 12.36 -15.01 -23.89
N ASN A 19 12.58 -14.33 -22.77
CA ASN A 19 12.40 -14.93 -21.46
C ASN A 19 11.02 -14.64 -20.88
N VAL A 20 10.43 -15.64 -20.23
CA VAL A 20 9.13 -15.55 -19.55
C VAL A 20 9.33 -15.53 -18.05
N TYR A 21 8.72 -14.55 -17.40
CA TYR A 21 8.82 -14.34 -15.94
C TYR A 21 7.44 -14.31 -15.28
N GLY A 22 7.38 -14.55 -13.99
CA GLY A 22 6.21 -14.25 -13.19
C GLY A 22 6.06 -12.73 -13.01
N LEU A 23 4.85 -12.20 -13.17
CA LEU A 23 4.59 -10.77 -12.90
C LEU A 23 5.00 -10.36 -11.47
N ALA A 24 4.88 -11.27 -10.50
CA ALA A 24 5.23 -11.01 -9.11
C ALA A 24 6.69 -10.56 -8.93
N THR A 25 7.63 -11.12 -9.71
CA THR A 25 9.04 -10.73 -9.69
C THR A 25 9.24 -9.28 -10.13
N HIS A 26 8.58 -8.89 -11.22
CA HIS A 26 8.64 -7.50 -11.72
C HIS A 26 7.93 -6.54 -10.76
N LEU A 27 6.78 -6.93 -10.23
CA LEU A 27 6.04 -6.13 -9.25
C LEU A 27 6.88 -5.87 -7.98
N ALA A 28 7.60 -6.89 -7.48
CA ALA A 28 8.50 -6.71 -6.34
C ALA A 28 9.60 -5.67 -6.63
N GLY A 29 10.16 -5.68 -7.85
CA GLY A 29 11.12 -4.66 -8.30
C GLY A 29 10.50 -3.25 -8.35
N VAL A 30 9.27 -3.15 -8.87
CA VAL A 30 8.53 -1.87 -8.91
C VAL A 30 8.20 -1.37 -7.50
N MET A 31 7.80 -2.27 -6.58
CA MET A 31 7.58 -1.92 -5.17
C MET A 31 8.86 -1.36 -4.55
N ALA A 32 9.99 -2.06 -4.73
CA ALA A 32 11.26 -1.62 -4.17
C ALA A 32 11.73 -0.27 -4.75
N ALA A 33 11.56 -0.06 -6.05
CA ALA A 33 11.88 1.23 -6.69
C ALA A 33 10.97 2.35 -6.18
N THR A 34 9.65 2.09 -6.11
CA THR A 34 8.69 3.06 -5.59
C THR A 34 9.00 3.45 -4.14
N ASP A 35 9.35 2.48 -3.30
CA ASP A 35 9.73 2.75 -1.90
C ASP A 35 11.05 3.53 -1.84
N GLY A 36 12.02 3.20 -2.70
CA GLY A 36 13.29 3.93 -2.81
C GLY A 36 13.10 5.42 -3.14
N ASP A 37 12.17 5.72 -4.06
CA ASP A 37 11.79 7.11 -4.41
C ASP A 37 11.12 7.87 -3.24
N HIS A 38 10.72 7.16 -2.18
CA HIS A 38 10.03 7.68 -1.01
C HIS A 38 10.80 7.40 0.31
N ASP A 39 12.13 7.53 0.28
CA ASP A 39 13.02 7.33 1.44
C ASP A 39 12.92 5.93 2.07
N GLY A 40 12.54 4.92 1.31
CA GLY A 40 12.34 3.56 1.78
C GLY A 40 11.05 3.34 2.57
N ILE A 41 10.11 4.29 2.53
CA ILE A 41 8.82 4.21 3.23
C ILE A 41 7.71 3.74 2.27
N PRO A 42 7.08 2.60 2.51
CA PRO A 42 6.17 1.96 1.56
C PRO A 42 4.73 2.48 1.67
N TYR A 43 4.49 3.79 1.54
CA TYR A 43 3.15 4.38 1.57
C TYR A 43 2.59 4.68 0.19
N ALA A 44 3.45 4.74 -0.82
CA ALA A 44 3.03 4.99 -2.19
C ALA A 44 2.62 3.70 -2.91
N SER A 45 1.60 3.79 -3.78
CA SER A 45 1.13 2.64 -4.55
C SER A 45 2.11 2.28 -5.68
N PRO A 46 2.47 0.99 -5.85
CA PRO A 46 3.22 0.50 -6.99
C PRO A 46 2.36 0.30 -8.24
N SER A 47 1.07 0.63 -8.20
CA SER A 47 0.18 0.60 -9.36
C SER A 47 0.44 1.79 -10.29
N ASN A 48 0.13 1.61 -11.58
CA ASN A 48 0.33 2.60 -12.64
C ASN A 48 1.82 3.01 -12.81
N LYS A 49 2.74 2.11 -12.49
CA LYS A 49 4.18 2.30 -12.71
C LYS A 49 4.62 1.54 -13.95
N ARG A 50 5.53 2.16 -14.71
CA ARG A 50 6.05 1.57 -15.94
C ARG A 50 6.76 0.24 -15.66
N LEU A 51 6.48 -0.73 -16.53
CA LEU A 51 7.19 -2.00 -16.61
C LEU A 51 7.96 -2.06 -17.92
N ASP A 52 9.23 -2.41 -17.81
CA ASP A 52 10.06 -2.70 -18.99
C ASP A 52 9.88 -4.17 -19.38
N ILE A 53 8.79 -4.45 -20.08
CA ILE A 53 8.40 -5.78 -20.57
C ILE A 53 7.93 -5.68 -22.03
N THR A 54 8.12 -6.76 -22.78
CA THR A 54 7.74 -6.83 -24.18
C THR A 54 6.25 -7.13 -24.36
N SER A 55 5.73 -8.08 -23.57
CA SER A 55 4.31 -8.49 -23.62
C SER A 55 3.86 -9.15 -22.32
N SER A 56 2.56 -9.31 -22.18
CA SER A 56 1.93 -10.11 -21.12
C SER A 56 1.20 -11.30 -21.70
N GLY A 57 1.08 -12.40 -20.93
CA GLY A 57 0.43 -13.60 -21.44
C GLY A 57 0.60 -14.80 -20.52
N TYR A 58 0.46 -15.98 -21.10
CA TYR A 58 0.60 -17.26 -20.39
C TYR A 58 1.22 -18.32 -21.30
N VAL A 59 1.80 -19.33 -20.67
CA VAL A 59 2.28 -20.52 -21.40
C VAL A 59 1.14 -21.51 -21.46
N GLY A 60 0.74 -21.88 -22.68
CA GLY A 60 -0.31 -22.87 -22.92
C GLY A 60 0.10 -24.30 -22.55
N ALA A 61 -0.84 -25.23 -22.59
CA ALA A 61 -0.56 -26.65 -22.34
C ALA A 61 0.39 -27.27 -23.38
N ASP A 62 0.48 -26.67 -24.55
CA ASP A 62 1.41 -26.99 -25.63
C ASP A 62 2.84 -26.43 -25.43
N GLY A 63 3.07 -25.73 -24.33
CA GLY A 63 4.34 -25.07 -24.03
C GLY A 63 4.56 -23.76 -24.79
N GLN A 64 3.60 -23.31 -25.62
CA GLN A 64 3.75 -22.09 -26.41
C GLN A 64 3.29 -20.87 -25.62
N TRP A 65 3.92 -19.73 -25.93
CA TRP A 65 3.52 -18.44 -25.38
C TRP A 65 2.25 -17.95 -26.07
N ASN A 66 1.24 -17.65 -25.27
CA ASN A 66 -0.01 -17.04 -25.71
C ASN A 66 -0.04 -15.60 -25.17
N GLU A 67 0.07 -14.65 -26.06
CA GLU A 67 0.02 -13.24 -25.72
C GLU A 67 -1.39 -12.83 -25.29
N LEU A 68 -1.49 -11.99 -24.27
CA LEU A 68 -2.74 -11.51 -23.72
C LEU A 68 -2.68 -10.00 -23.50
N TRP A 69 -3.62 -9.32 -24.14
CA TRP A 69 -3.83 -7.89 -23.95
C TRP A 69 -5.03 -7.66 -23.05
N LEU A 70 -4.79 -6.98 -21.94
CA LEU A 70 -5.84 -6.59 -21.01
C LEU A 70 -6.22 -5.14 -21.23
N ASP A 71 -7.46 -4.91 -21.61
CA ASP A 71 -8.08 -3.59 -21.55
C ASP A 71 -8.36 -3.18 -20.09
N LEU A 72 -8.67 -1.90 -19.87
CA LEU A 72 -8.95 -1.40 -18.52
C LEU A 72 -10.12 -2.12 -17.84
N THR A 73 -11.15 -2.52 -18.59
CA THR A 73 -12.32 -3.21 -18.03
C THR A 73 -11.93 -4.55 -17.42
N ARG A 74 -11.16 -5.35 -18.18
CA ARG A 74 -10.67 -6.66 -17.71
C ARG A 74 -9.64 -6.52 -16.59
N ALA A 75 -8.73 -5.53 -16.70
CA ALA A 75 -7.75 -5.23 -15.67
C ALA A 75 -8.43 -4.80 -14.36
N ASN A 76 -9.46 -3.95 -14.43
CA ASN A 76 -10.24 -3.53 -13.26
C ASN A 76 -11.06 -4.68 -12.66
N TYR A 77 -11.60 -5.59 -13.48
CA TYR A 77 -12.24 -6.80 -12.98
C TYR A 77 -11.29 -7.66 -12.14
N LEU A 78 -10.06 -7.89 -12.63
CA LEU A 78 -9.03 -8.63 -11.89
C LEU A 78 -8.67 -7.92 -10.57
N ASN A 79 -8.50 -6.61 -10.61
CA ASN A 79 -8.22 -5.82 -9.41
C ASN A 79 -9.37 -5.90 -8.39
N GLY A 80 -10.62 -5.97 -8.87
CA GLY A 80 -11.80 -6.22 -8.05
C GLY A 80 -11.79 -7.60 -7.36
N GLN A 81 -10.95 -8.53 -7.81
CA GLN A 81 -10.71 -9.84 -7.20
C GLN A 81 -9.39 -9.93 -6.42
N GLY A 82 -8.76 -8.79 -6.10
CA GLY A 82 -7.50 -8.75 -5.37
C GLY A 82 -6.28 -9.22 -6.17
N ILE A 83 -6.33 -9.14 -7.50
CA ILE A 83 -5.27 -9.60 -8.39
C ILE A 83 -4.57 -8.41 -9.04
N TYR A 84 -3.25 -8.31 -8.85
CA TYR A 84 -2.41 -7.42 -9.63
C TYR A 84 -2.23 -7.92 -11.06
N THR A 85 -2.30 -7.00 -12.00
CA THR A 85 -2.13 -7.29 -13.42
C THR A 85 -1.27 -6.23 -14.11
N VAL A 86 -1.22 -6.27 -15.41
CA VAL A 86 -0.60 -5.25 -16.27
C VAL A 86 -1.65 -4.64 -17.17
N SER A 87 -1.46 -3.37 -17.52
CA SER A 87 -2.30 -2.66 -18.47
C SER A 87 -1.43 -1.85 -19.42
N ASN A 88 -1.87 -1.73 -20.66
CA ASN A 88 -1.29 -0.84 -21.66
C ASN A 88 -2.35 0.16 -22.11
N PHE A 89 -2.50 1.26 -21.37
CA PHE A 89 -3.51 2.26 -21.65
C PHE A 89 -2.97 3.47 -22.43
N ASP A 90 -1.75 3.92 -22.12
CA ASP A 90 -1.15 5.15 -22.63
C ASP A 90 0.15 4.92 -23.42
N GLY A 91 0.27 3.77 -24.08
CA GLY A 91 1.40 3.46 -24.94
C GLY A 91 2.60 2.83 -24.22
N GLY A 92 2.39 2.28 -23.01
CA GLY A 92 3.41 1.53 -22.28
C GLY A 92 2.80 0.52 -21.30
N MET A 93 3.52 -0.57 -21.10
CA MET A 93 3.12 -1.57 -20.10
C MET A 93 3.32 -1.02 -18.70
N LYS A 94 2.27 -1.08 -17.88
CA LYS A 94 2.27 -0.61 -16.50
C LYS A 94 1.70 -1.66 -15.57
N THR A 95 2.18 -1.67 -14.33
CA THR A 95 1.52 -2.39 -13.24
C THR A 95 0.12 -1.83 -13.00
N TRP A 96 -0.85 -2.71 -12.76
CA TRP A 96 -2.22 -2.31 -12.50
C TRP A 96 -2.84 -3.13 -11.38
N GLY A 97 -3.04 -2.51 -10.21
CA GLY A 97 -3.49 -3.22 -9.01
C GLY A 97 -3.67 -2.30 -7.82
N GLY A 98 -3.32 -2.79 -6.63
CA GLY A 98 -3.36 -2.03 -5.37
C GLY A 98 -4.11 -2.77 -4.26
N ARG A 99 -4.62 -3.98 -4.52
CA ARG A 99 -5.34 -4.77 -3.53
C ARG A 99 -4.55 -5.99 -3.11
N MET A 100 -4.68 -6.35 -1.81
CA MET A 100 -4.18 -7.61 -1.28
C MET A 100 -5.11 -8.76 -1.65
N ALA A 101 -4.64 -10.01 -1.55
CA ALA A 101 -5.42 -11.21 -1.90
C ALA A 101 -6.69 -11.41 -1.06
N CYS A 102 -6.78 -10.80 0.12
CA CYS A 102 -7.99 -10.87 0.94
C CYS A 102 -9.18 -10.10 0.37
N TYR A 103 -8.92 -9.16 -0.57
CA TYR A 103 -9.99 -8.41 -1.23
C TYR A 103 -10.70 -9.28 -2.28
N PRO A 104 -12.03 -9.23 -2.44
CA PRO A 104 -13.00 -8.37 -1.76
C PRO A 104 -13.58 -8.95 -0.46
N SER A 105 -13.14 -10.11 0.00
CA SER A 105 -13.67 -10.75 1.22
C SER A 105 -13.39 -9.94 2.48
N ASN A 106 -12.24 -9.25 2.53
CA ASN A 106 -11.91 -8.27 3.55
C ASN A 106 -11.72 -6.90 2.88
N THR A 107 -12.50 -5.91 3.32
CA THR A 107 -12.49 -4.54 2.81
C THR A 107 -11.89 -3.53 3.80
N ASP A 108 -11.39 -3.99 4.95
CA ASP A 108 -10.68 -3.12 5.90
C ASP A 108 -9.50 -2.45 5.17
N PRO A 109 -9.43 -1.11 5.13
CA PRO A 109 -8.37 -0.39 4.43
C PRO A 109 -6.96 -0.83 4.82
N LYS A 110 -6.76 -1.20 6.09
CA LYS A 110 -5.46 -1.67 6.60
C LYS A 110 -5.01 -2.96 5.92
N ASP A 111 -5.95 -3.87 5.60
CA ASP A 111 -5.67 -5.20 5.07
C ASP A 111 -5.87 -5.27 3.55
N ALA A 112 -6.82 -4.48 3.02
CA ALA A 112 -7.23 -4.56 1.63
C ALA A 112 -6.31 -3.81 0.65
N TRP A 113 -5.59 -2.77 1.11
CA TRP A 113 -4.66 -2.00 0.28
C TRP A 113 -3.21 -2.45 0.51
N ASP A 114 -2.47 -2.72 -0.55
CA ASP A 114 -1.08 -3.17 -0.48
C ASP A 114 -0.15 -2.12 0.12
N SER A 115 -0.24 -0.86 -0.31
CA SER A 115 0.58 0.23 0.23
C SER A 115 0.28 0.49 1.70
N VAL A 116 -0.99 0.45 2.11
CA VAL A 116 -1.39 0.62 3.51
C VAL A 116 -0.89 -0.55 4.38
N ARG A 117 -1.09 -1.80 3.92
CA ARG A 117 -0.60 -2.99 4.63
C ARG A 117 0.93 -2.99 4.76
N ARG A 118 1.64 -2.65 3.69
CA ARG A 118 3.10 -2.57 3.69
C ARG A 118 3.61 -1.47 4.61
N PHE A 119 2.93 -0.32 4.64
CA PHE A 119 3.24 0.75 5.59
C PHE A 119 3.10 0.28 7.04
N PHE A 120 2.00 -0.40 7.40
CA PHE A 120 1.83 -0.92 8.76
C PHE A 120 2.91 -1.95 9.11
N ASN A 121 3.24 -2.87 8.22
CA ASN A 121 4.30 -3.85 8.44
C ASN A 121 5.66 -3.16 8.64
N TRP A 122 5.98 -2.17 7.81
CA TRP A 122 7.19 -1.38 7.93
C TRP A 122 7.23 -0.60 9.26
N HIS A 123 6.14 0.08 9.61
CA HIS A 123 6.05 0.86 10.85
C HIS A 123 6.20 -0.04 12.08
N GLN A 124 5.58 -1.23 12.09
CA GLN A 124 5.75 -2.21 13.17
C GLN A 124 7.21 -2.64 13.32
N ALA A 125 7.89 -2.92 12.21
CA ALA A 125 9.31 -3.26 12.24
C ALA A 125 10.16 -2.10 12.79
N GLN A 126 9.90 -0.85 12.36
CA GLN A 126 10.57 0.34 12.88
C GLN A 126 10.30 0.55 14.37
N PHE A 127 9.07 0.33 14.82
CA PHE A 127 8.70 0.42 16.23
C PHE A 127 9.50 -0.58 17.07
N ILE A 128 9.53 -1.85 16.66
CA ILE A 128 10.31 -2.90 17.34
C ILE A 128 11.79 -2.51 17.43
N LEU A 129 12.41 -2.16 16.29
CA LEU A 129 13.83 -1.81 16.23
C LEU A 129 14.16 -0.58 17.09
N THR A 130 13.28 0.42 17.11
CA THR A 130 13.48 1.65 17.88
C THR A 130 13.44 1.39 19.39
N TYR A 131 12.48 0.58 19.84
CA TYR A 131 12.19 0.42 21.26
C TYR A 131 12.72 -0.87 21.89
N PHE A 132 13.34 -1.75 21.10
CA PHE A 132 13.90 -3.01 21.60
C PHE A 132 14.90 -2.78 22.77
N ALA A 133 15.72 -1.75 22.68
CA ALA A 133 16.68 -1.37 23.74
C ALA A 133 16.01 -0.91 25.06
N LYS A 134 14.69 -0.76 25.08
CA LYS A 134 13.90 -0.41 26.26
C LYS A 134 13.21 -1.58 26.92
N VAL A 135 13.35 -2.79 26.35
CA VAL A 135 12.88 -4.03 26.99
C VAL A 135 13.72 -4.25 28.27
N ASP A 136 13.09 -4.73 29.32
CA ASP A 136 13.65 -4.95 30.65
C ASP A 136 14.05 -3.68 31.43
N GLU A 137 13.80 -2.48 30.89
CA GLU A 137 13.92 -1.23 31.66
C GLU A 137 12.83 -1.16 32.74
N PRO A 138 13.09 -0.56 33.91
CA PRO A 138 12.07 -0.43 34.96
C PRO A 138 10.79 0.26 34.45
N LEU A 139 9.65 -0.38 34.66
CA LEU A 139 8.33 0.10 34.28
C LEU A 139 7.94 1.31 35.15
N THR A 140 8.18 2.49 34.62
CA THR A 140 7.92 3.75 35.30
C THR A 140 7.03 4.65 34.46
N ARG A 141 6.32 5.58 35.09
CA ARG A 141 5.56 6.63 34.37
C ARG A 141 6.45 7.39 33.36
N ARG A 142 7.71 7.60 33.70
CA ARG A 142 8.68 8.28 32.81
C ARG A 142 8.95 7.44 31.56
N LEU A 143 9.09 6.12 31.70
CA LEU A 143 9.28 5.23 30.56
C LEU A 143 8.09 5.30 29.61
N VAL A 144 6.86 5.15 30.12
CA VAL A 144 5.62 5.26 29.33
C VAL A 144 5.54 6.62 28.59
N GLN A 145 5.83 7.72 29.30
CA GLN A 145 5.84 9.06 28.67
C GLN A 145 6.92 9.21 27.61
N THR A 146 8.05 8.53 27.75
CA THR A 146 9.12 8.53 26.72
C THR A 146 8.64 7.86 25.44
N PHE A 147 7.98 6.70 25.53
CA PHE A 147 7.38 6.03 24.36
C PHE A 147 6.36 6.93 23.66
N LEU A 148 5.40 7.45 24.42
CA LEU A 148 4.32 8.29 23.87
C LEU A 148 4.87 9.52 23.15
N LYS A 149 5.78 10.27 23.77
CA LYS A 149 6.35 11.49 23.19
C LYS A 149 7.24 11.21 21.99
N SER A 150 8.11 10.21 22.08
CA SER A 150 9.02 9.87 20.99
C SER A 150 8.25 9.41 19.75
N GLU A 151 7.22 8.59 19.94
CA GLU A 151 6.43 8.09 18.82
C GLU A 151 5.55 9.20 18.23
N GLN A 152 4.95 10.07 19.06
CA GLN A 152 4.15 11.18 18.56
C GLN A 152 4.99 12.14 17.70
N ILE A 153 6.24 12.45 18.10
CA ILE A 153 7.14 13.28 17.29
C ILE A 153 7.40 12.65 15.92
N LYS A 154 7.55 11.31 15.83
CA LYS A 154 7.72 10.63 14.54
C LYS A 154 6.46 10.71 13.69
N LEU A 155 5.29 10.43 14.30
CA LEU A 155 4.00 10.48 13.60
C LEU A 155 3.70 11.89 13.08
N ASP A 156 4.00 12.92 13.87
CA ASP A 156 3.87 14.34 13.46
C ASP A 156 4.82 14.65 12.29
N GLY A 157 6.04 14.11 12.32
CA GLY A 157 7.01 14.24 11.23
C GLY A 157 6.55 13.54 9.94
N TYR A 158 5.91 12.39 10.04
CA TYR A 158 5.30 11.70 8.88
C TYR A 158 4.10 12.47 8.35
N ALA A 159 3.27 13.03 9.21
CA ALA A 159 2.13 13.85 8.81
C ALA A 159 2.57 15.15 8.12
N ALA A 160 3.60 15.83 8.63
CA ALA A 160 4.16 17.03 8.01
C ALA A 160 4.75 16.78 6.60
N ARG A 161 5.15 15.53 6.31
CA ARG A 161 5.66 15.10 5.00
C ARG A 161 4.59 14.42 4.15
N GLU A 162 3.33 14.44 4.56
CA GLU A 162 2.19 13.80 3.89
C GLU A 162 2.35 12.28 3.66
N ILE A 163 3.22 11.62 4.42
CA ILE A 163 3.40 10.17 4.42
C ILE A 163 2.20 9.48 5.07
N ILE A 164 1.60 10.14 6.06
CA ILE A 164 0.34 9.77 6.69
C ILE A 164 -0.56 11.01 6.77
N LEU A 165 -1.86 10.80 6.81
CA LEU A 165 -2.83 11.87 7.00
C LEU A 165 -2.95 12.29 8.47
N GLY A 166 -2.50 11.44 9.38
CA GLY A 166 -2.44 11.70 10.81
C GLY A 166 -2.16 10.42 11.59
N GLY A 167 -1.72 10.59 12.84
CA GLY A 167 -1.47 9.47 13.74
C GLY A 167 -1.38 9.89 15.20
N SER A 168 -1.67 8.95 16.07
CA SER A 168 -1.55 9.16 17.52
C SER A 168 -1.23 7.84 18.23
N MET A 169 -0.55 7.96 19.37
CA MET A 169 -0.29 6.83 20.25
C MET A 169 -0.84 7.13 21.64
N THR A 170 -1.55 6.18 22.23
CA THR A 170 -2.11 6.30 23.58
C THR A 170 -1.74 5.11 24.43
N PHE A 171 -1.75 5.32 25.74
CA PHE A 171 -1.60 4.28 26.76
C PHE A 171 -2.87 4.28 27.61
N ASN A 172 -3.77 3.35 27.33
CA ASN A 172 -5.11 3.31 27.91
C ASN A 172 -5.15 2.37 29.10
N GLU A 173 -5.76 2.77 30.20
CA GLU A 173 -5.94 1.95 31.40
C GLU A 173 -6.74 0.67 31.10
N SER A 174 -7.77 0.78 30.25
CA SER A 174 -8.61 -0.36 29.86
C SER A 174 -7.85 -1.46 29.09
N GLU A 175 -6.73 -1.12 28.44
CA GLU A 175 -5.88 -2.05 27.69
C GLU A 175 -4.69 -2.55 28.54
N ASN A 176 -4.47 -1.97 29.72
CA ASN A 176 -3.33 -2.22 30.60
C ASN A 176 -3.81 -2.55 32.04
N PRO A 177 -4.48 -3.69 32.25
CA PRO A 177 -4.89 -4.08 33.58
C PRO A 177 -3.68 -4.28 34.50
N VAL A 178 -3.87 -4.04 35.81
CA VAL A 178 -2.81 -4.12 36.80
C VAL A 178 -2.10 -5.48 36.82
N THR A 179 -2.83 -6.55 36.54
CA THR A 179 -2.27 -7.90 36.40
C THR A 179 -1.17 -7.98 35.35
N ASP A 180 -1.42 -7.41 34.19
CA ASP A 180 -0.48 -7.42 33.07
C ASP A 180 0.73 -6.51 33.35
N LEU A 181 0.49 -5.36 33.99
CA LEU A 181 1.56 -4.44 34.40
C LEU A 181 2.49 -5.07 35.46
N ILE A 182 1.97 -5.92 36.37
CA ILE A 182 2.76 -6.70 37.33
C ILE A 182 3.68 -7.68 36.59
N ASP A 183 3.19 -8.29 35.51
CA ASP A 183 3.96 -9.19 34.66
C ASP A 183 4.88 -8.47 33.64
N GLY A 184 4.98 -7.12 33.75
CA GLY A 184 5.83 -6.30 32.87
C GLY A 184 5.26 -6.06 31.48
N ILE A 185 3.99 -6.37 31.23
CA ILE A 185 3.35 -6.22 29.94
C ILE A 185 2.74 -4.82 29.80
N MET A 186 3.23 -4.05 28.80
CA MET A 186 2.69 -2.75 28.41
C MET A 186 2.07 -2.81 27.02
N ARG A 187 0.87 -2.26 26.85
CA ARG A 187 0.21 -2.14 25.55
C ARG A 187 -0.02 -0.69 25.19
N PHE A 188 0.46 -0.32 24.02
CA PHE A 188 0.23 0.99 23.42
C PHE A 188 -0.75 0.85 22.27
N HIS A 189 -1.70 1.76 22.18
CA HIS A 189 -2.65 1.82 21.10
C HIS A 189 -2.22 2.87 20.09
N LEU A 190 -1.85 2.44 18.88
CA LEU A 190 -1.48 3.32 17.78
C LEU A 190 -2.64 3.41 16.79
N ARG A 191 -2.99 4.64 16.44
CA ARG A 191 -3.94 4.97 15.37
C ARG A 191 -3.18 5.74 14.31
N ILE A 192 -3.09 5.19 13.11
CA ILE A 192 -2.34 5.79 12.00
C ILE A 192 -3.21 5.68 10.76
N THR A 193 -3.25 6.75 9.96
CA THR A 193 -4.00 6.79 8.71
C THR A 193 -3.05 7.06 7.55
N PRO A 194 -2.46 6.02 6.93
CA PRO A 194 -1.77 6.17 5.66
C PRO A 194 -2.74 6.58 4.54
N PRO A 195 -2.31 7.33 3.52
CA PRO A 195 -3.15 7.66 2.39
C PRO A 195 -3.49 6.40 1.58
N VAL A 196 -4.74 6.31 1.13
CA VAL A 196 -5.14 5.30 0.15
C VAL A 196 -4.90 5.82 -1.26
N PRO A 197 -4.58 4.95 -2.25
CA PRO A 197 -4.41 5.37 -3.63
C PRO A 197 -5.69 5.98 -4.23
N ALA A 198 -5.58 7.09 -4.97
CA ALA A 198 -6.66 7.62 -5.79
C ALA A 198 -6.89 6.67 -6.98
N ARG A 199 -7.95 5.87 -6.93
CA ARG A 199 -8.26 4.84 -7.93
C ARG A 199 -9.17 5.32 -9.05
N ASP A 200 -10.00 6.29 -8.74
CA ASP A 200 -10.96 6.85 -9.67
C ASP A 200 -10.97 8.37 -9.51
N ILE A 201 -10.86 9.06 -10.62
CA ILE A 201 -10.83 10.51 -10.67
C ILE A 201 -11.87 10.93 -11.69
N GLU A 202 -13.00 11.42 -11.21
CA GLU A 202 -14.09 11.91 -12.04
C GLU A 202 -14.02 13.43 -12.21
N ALA A 203 -14.18 13.90 -13.41
CA ALA A 203 -14.33 15.33 -13.72
C ALA A 203 -15.70 15.58 -14.33
N ILE A 204 -16.47 16.47 -13.72
CA ILE A 204 -17.76 16.92 -14.24
C ILE A 204 -17.50 18.18 -15.07
N TYR A 205 -17.93 18.16 -16.34
CA TYR A 205 -17.80 19.29 -17.24
C TYR A 205 -19.16 19.95 -17.43
N GLU A 206 -19.22 21.24 -17.17
CA GLU A 206 -20.38 22.06 -17.43
C GLU A 206 -20.00 23.14 -18.44
N PHE A 207 -20.90 23.42 -19.40
CA PHE A 207 -20.76 24.57 -20.27
C PHE A 207 -21.32 25.80 -19.54
N ASP A 208 -20.46 26.80 -19.34
CA ASP A 208 -20.84 28.05 -18.70
C ASP A 208 -21.22 29.08 -19.77
N PRO A 209 -22.53 29.34 -19.97
CA PRO A 209 -22.99 30.28 -20.98
C PRO A 209 -22.67 31.75 -20.65
N ASP A 210 -22.42 32.08 -19.39
CA ASP A 210 -22.17 33.47 -18.96
C ASP A 210 -20.87 34.02 -19.58
N ASN A 211 -19.90 33.14 -19.87
CA ASN A 211 -18.66 33.49 -20.54
C ASN A 211 -18.85 33.92 -22.01
N LEU A 212 -20.03 33.68 -22.62
CA LEU A 212 -20.33 34.19 -23.96
C LEU A 212 -20.44 35.72 -24.00
N SER A 213 -20.68 36.36 -22.87
CA SER A 213 -20.66 37.82 -22.72
C SER A 213 -19.33 38.45 -23.16
N ALA A 214 -18.21 37.71 -23.04
CA ALA A 214 -16.89 38.14 -23.51
C ALA A 214 -16.81 38.40 -25.04
N LEU A 215 -17.80 37.95 -25.82
CA LEU A 215 -17.88 38.23 -27.27
C LEU A 215 -18.30 39.71 -27.58
N PHE A 216 -18.80 40.42 -26.60
CA PHE A 216 -19.36 41.79 -26.79
C PHE A 216 -18.47 42.89 -26.20
N GLY A 217 -17.28 42.57 -25.61
CA GLY A 217 -16.52 43.62 -25.01
C GLY A 217 -15.18 43.48 -24.66
#